data_3723d943dd544e43deca70ca0cd05de1
#
_entry.id   3723d943dd544e43deca70ca0cd05de1
#
_cell.length_a   1.000
_cell.length_b   1.000
_cell.length_c   1.000
_cell.angle_alpha   90.00
_cell.angle_beta   90.00
_cell.angle_gamma   90.00
#
_symmetry.space_group_name_H-M   'P 1'
#
loop_
_entity.id
_entity.type
_entity.pdbx_description
1 polymer ?
#
loop_
_entity_poly.entity_id
_entity_poly.type
_entity_poly.pdbx_seq_one_letter_code
_entity_poly.pdbx_strand_id
1 'polypeptide(L)'
;MKRAPRIAAIQDISGFGRCSTTVVLPVLAAMGGECCPLLTACLSAHTAFPASEKATFLDLTGQMAGTAAHWAELGVTFDAIYSGFLGSAGQIGLIEDFYRQFRREGTLVLVDPVMGDHGKPYRTYTPELCGRMRDLAAQADVITPNPVSYT
;
A
#
# COMPACT_ATOMS: atom_id res chain seq x y z
N MET A 1 -23.90 3.20 18.81
CA MET A 1 -22.42 3.28 18.85
C MET A 1 -21.94 3.58 17.43
N LYS A 2 -21.01 4.54 17.25
CA LYS A 2 -20.35 4.71 15.94
C LYS A 2 -19.48 3.47 15.69
N ARG A 3 -19.49 2.94 14.45
CA ARG A 3 -18.55 1.86 14.06
C ARG A 3 -17.10 2.35 14.16
N ALA A 4 -16.17 1.43 14.34
CA ALA A 4 -14.75 1.74 14.21
C ALA A 4 -14.46 2.30 12.81
N PRO A 5 -13.54 3.31 12.66
CA PRO A 5 -13.09 3.75 11.35
C PRO A 5 -12.50 2.58 10.58
N ARG A 6 -12.87 2.43 9.31
CA ARG A 6 -12.37 1.36 8.44
C ARG A 6 -11.35 1.91 7.47
N ILE A 7 -10.18 1.28 7.44
CA ILE A 7 -9.03 1.73 6.66
C ILE A 7 -8.62 0.63 5.66
N ALA A 8 -8.68 0.93 4.36
CA ALA A 8 -8.03 0.09 3.36
C ALA A 8 -6.53 0.32 3.42
N ALA A 9 -5.73 -0.71 3.73
CA ALA A 9 -4.27 -0.65 3.76
C ALA A 9 -3.71 -1.41 2.54
N ILE A 10 -3.22 -0.66 1.54
CA ILE A 10 -2.73 -1.21 0.27
C ILE A 10 -1.21 -1.29 0.35
N GLN A 11 -0.69 -2.47 0.73
CA GLN A 11 0.73 -2.67 1.01
C GLN A 11 1.12 -4.14 0.86
N ASP A 12 2.43 -4.43 0.84
CA ASP A 12 2.95 -5.79 0.94
C ASP A 12 2.79 -6.37 2.35
N ILE A 13 2.97 -7.67 2.42
CA ILE A 13 3.17 -8.39 3.69
C ILE A 13 4.51 -9.11 3.65
N SER A 14 5.36 -8.85 4.63
CA SER A 14 6.64 -9.54 4.85
C SER A 14 6.53 -10.49 6.03
N GLY A 15 6.87 -11.77 5.81
CA GLY A 15 6.80 -12.80 6.85
C GLY A 15 7.82 -12.59 7.98
N PHE A 16 8.98 -12.00 7.65
CA PHE A 16 10.02 -11.65 8.61
C PHE A 16 10.46 -10.18 8.42
N GLY A 17 10.61 -9.48 9.53
CA GLY A 17 10.83 -8.03 9.57
C GLY A 17 9.53 -7.28 9.89
N ARG A 18 9.67 -6.19 10.66
CA ARG A 18 8.52 -5.37 11.04
C ARG A 18 8.37 -4.22 10.05
N CYS A 19 7.51 -4.40 9.07
CA CYS A 19 7.26 -3.39 8.03
C CYS A 19 5.86 -3.57 7.43
N SER A 20 5.42 -2.60 6.68
CA SER A 20 4.21 -2.62 5.86
C SER A 20 3.00 -3.18 6.64
N THR A 21 2.27 -4.13 6.10
CA THR A 21 1.05 -4.69 6.70
C THR A 21 1.27 -5.22 8.11
N THR A 22 2.43 -5.82 8.43
CA THR A 22 2.69 -6.37 9.77
C THR A 22 2.86 -5.30 10.86
N VAL A 23 3.10 -4.05 10.48
CA VAL A 23 3.10 -2.87 11.38
C VAL A 23 1.75 -2.17 11.35
N VAL A 24 1.18 -1.97 10.19
CA VAL A 24 -0.05 -1.20 10.01
C VAL A 24 -1.23 -1.86 10.74
N LEU A 25 -1.36 -3.18 10.64
CA LEU A 25 -2.43 -3.93 11.33
C LEU A 25 -2.48 -3.67 12.83
N PRO A 26 -1.41 -3.93 13.62
CA PRO A 26 -1.46 -3.71 15.06
C PRO A 26 -1.56 -2.23 15.44
N VAL A 27 -0.95 -1.33 14.68
CA VAL A 27 -1.01 0.11 14.96
C VAL A 27 -2.43 0.62 14.78
N LEU A 28 -3.09 0.35 13.65
CA LEU A 28 -4.46 0.77 13.41
C LEU A 28 -5.45 0.13 14.40
N ALA A 29 -5.24 -1.15 14.75
CA ALA A 29 -6.06 -1.81 15.76
C ALA A 29 -5.92 -1.15 17.14
N ALA A 30 -4.69 -0.79 17.55
CA ALA A 30 -4.44 -0.09 18.80
C ALA A 30 -5.06 1.32 18.83
N MET A 31 -5.19 1.97 17.66
CA MET A 31 -5.88 3.25 17.50
C MET A 31 -7.42 3.12 17.42
N GLY A 32 -7.96 1.91 17.50
CA GLY A 32 -9.40 1.65 17.42
C GLY A 32 -9.95 1.60 16.00
N GLY A 33 -9.09 1.45 14.99
CA GLY A 33 -9.46 1.31 13.57
C GLY A 33 -9.59 -0.15 13.14
N GLU A 34 -10.43 -0.40 12.15
CA GLU A 34 -10.54 -1.68 11.44
C GLU A 34 -9.65 -1.61 10.19
N CYS A 35 -8.54 -2.34 10.19
CA CYS A 35 -7.63 -2.42 9.05
C CYS A 35 -8.09 -3.51 8.06
N CYS A 36 -8.30 -3.15 6.80
CA CYS A 36 -8.62 -4.05 5.70
C CYS A 36 -7.43 -4.10 4.73
N PRO A 37 -6.56 -5.11 4.80
CA PRO A 37 -5.38 -5.17 3.95
C PRO A 37 -5.72 -5.61 2.52
N LEU A 38 -5.35 -4.77 1.53
CA LEU A 38 -5.26 -5.11 0.12
C LEU A 38 -3.79 -5.36 -0.22
N LEU A 39 -3.41 -6.63 -0.29
CA LEU A 39 -2.01 -7.00 -0.40
C LEU A 39 -1.48 -6.81 -1.83
N THR A 40 -0.34 -6.10 -1.97
CA THR A 40 0.37 -5.89 -3.24
C THR A 40 1.38 -7.00 -3.53
N ALA A 41 1.99 -7.57 -2.50
CA ALA A 41 2.94 -8.67 -2.59
C ALA A 41 3.03 -9.42 -1.26
N CYS A 42 3.54 -10.67 -1.32
CA CYS A 42 3.92 -11.44 -0.15
C CYS A 42 5.41 -11.79 -0.25
N LEU A 43 6.18 -11.41 0.77
CA LEU A 43 7.61 -11.62 0.85
C LEU A 43 7.97 -12.54 2.01
N SER A 44 8.99 -13.38 1.84
CA SER A 44 9.53 -14.18 2.95
C SER A 44 10.18 -13.31 4.03
N ALA A 45 10.81 -12.20 3.63
CA ALA A 45 11.44 -11.22 4.52
C ALA A 45 11.43 -9.83 3.89
N HIS A 46 11.56 -8.82 4.73
CA HIS A 46 11.67 -7.41 4.33
C HIS A 46 12.85 -7.19 3.35
N THR A 47 12.66 -6.31 2.37
CA THR A 47 13.62 -6.05 1.28
C THR A 47 14.97 -5.45 1.73
N ALA A 48 15.08 -4.94 2.96
CA ALA A 48 16.34 -4.46 3.54
C ALA A 48 17.27 -5.60 4.00
N PHE A 49 16.79 -6.85 4.12
CA PHE A 49 17.66 -7.98 4.40
C PHE A 49 18.53 -8.32 3.18
N PRO A 50 19.72 -8.93 3.40
CA PRO A 50 20.59 -9.32 2.30
C PRO A 50 19.86 -10.19 1.27
N ALA A 51 20.15 -9.96 0.00
CA ALA A 51 19.61 -10.78 -1.09
C ALA A 51 20.00 -12.26 -0.90
N SER A 52 19.05 -13.16 -1.17
CA SER A 52 19.24 -14.59 -1.08
C SER A 52 18.48 -15.28 -2.21
N GLU A 53 19.05 -16.35 -2.77
CA GLU A 53 18.36 -17.19 -3.74
C GLU A 53 17.15 -17.93 -3.13
N LYS A 54 17.09 -18.02 -1.80
CA LYS A 54 15.97 -18.60 -1.06
C LYS A 54 14.91 -17.59 -0.69
N ALA A 55 15.13 -16.29 -0.93
CA ALA A 55 14.13 -15.27 -0.71
C ALA A 55 12.97 -15.47 -1.69
N THR A 56 11.75 -15.45 -1.15
CA THR A 56 10.55 -15.57 -1.98
C THR A 56 9.86 -14.23 -2.09
N PHE A 57 9.36 -13.95 -3.28
CA PHE A 57 8.53 -12.79 -3.62
C PHE A 57 7.37 -13.27 -4.48
N LEU A 58 6.14 -13.12 -3.97
CA LEU A 58 4.92 -13.40 -4.71
C LEU A 58 4.22 -12.08 -5.01
N ASP A 59 4.16 -11.71 -6.28
CA ASP A 59 3.38 -10.57 -6.77
C ASP A 59 1.88 -10.91 -6.68
N LEU A 60 1.09 -10.03 -6.05
CA LEU A 60 -0.35 -10.21 -5.86
C LEU A 60 -1.18 -9.28 -6.76
N THR A 61 -0.58 -8.64 -7.77
CA THR A 61 -1.25 -7.75 -8.72
C THR A 61 -2.53 -8.37 -9.28
N GLY A 62 -2.48 -9.65 -9.67
CA GLY A 62 -3.65 -10.36 -10.21
C GLY A 62 -4.79 -10.56 -9.21
N GLN A 63 -4.54 -10.48 -7.90
CA GLN A 63 -5.55 -10.63 -6.85
C GLN A 63 -6.19 -9.30 -6.46
N MET A 64 -5.51 -8.18 -6.67
CA MET A 64 -5.97 -6.86 -6.19
C MET A 64 -7.32 -6.47 -6.79
N ALA A 65 -7.47 -6.59 -8.10
CA ALA A 65 -8.72 -6.25 -8.79
C ALA A 65 -9.90 -7.12 -8.34
N GLY A 66 -9.68 -8.44 -8.20
CA GLY A 66 -10.70 -9.38 -7.72
C GLY A 66 -11.12 -9.09 -6.28
N THR A 67 -10.17 -8.77 -5.42
CA THR A 67 -10.45 -8.39 -4.02
C THR A 67 -11.27 -7.10 -3.97
N ALA A 68 -10.89 -6.07 -4.74
CA ALA A 68 -11.63 -4.81 -4.80
C ALA A 68 -13.06 -5.03 -5.32
N ALA A 69 -13.24 -5.82 -6.38
CA ALA A 69 -14.56 -6.15 -6.93
C ALA A 69 -15.44 -6.85 -5.88
N HIS A 70 -14.91 -7.84 -5.16
CA HIS A 70 -15.64 -8.53 -4.12
C HIS A 70 -16.03 -7.60 -2.95
N TRP A 71 -15.13 -6.70 -2.53
CA TRP A 71 -15.46 -5.71 -1.49
C TRP A 71 -16.56 -4.74 -1.93
N ALA A 72 -16.61 -4.41 -3.22
CA ALA A 72 -17.68 -3.61 -3.76
C ALA A 72 -19.04 -4.35 -3.74
N GLU A 73 -19.06 -5.63 -4.10
CA GLU A 73 -20.26 -6.48 -3.99
C GLU A 73 -20.76 -6.58 -2.54
N LEU A 74 -19.84 -6.64 -1.57
CA LEU A 74 -20.15 -6.64 -0.15
C LEU A 74 -20.62 -5.26 0.37
N GLY A 75 -20.59 -4.22 -0.45
CA GLY A 75 -20.95 -2.86 -0.06
C GLY A 75 -19.98 -2.24 0.95
N VAL A 76 -18.71 -2.68 0.95
CA VAL A 76 -17.69 -2.14 1.87
C VAL A 76 -17.43 -0.67 1.58
N THR A 77 -17.32 0.13 2.64
CA THR A 77 -16.93 1.55 2.57
C THR A 77 -15.76 1.81 3.48
N PHE A 78 -14.92 2.79 3.11
CA PHE A 78 -13.71 3.14 3.86
C PHE A 78 -13.75 4.60 4.33
N ASP A 79 -13.29 4.84 5.55
CA ASP A 79 -13.06 6.18 6.10
C ASP A 79 -11.68 6.71 5.69
N ALA A 80 -10.73 5.79 5.43
CA ALA A 80 -9.42 6.13 4.89
C ALA A 80 -8.90 5.04 3.93
N ILE A 81 -8.06 5.45 2.98
CA ILE A 81 -7.30 4.58 2.09
C ILE A 81 -5.84 4.94 2.25
N TYR A 82 -5.02 3.98 2.64
CA TYR A 82 -3.60 4.15 2.89
C TYR A 82 -2.81 3.24 1.97
N SER A 83 -2.02 3.80 1.06
CA SER A 83 -1.12 3.05 0.18
C SER A 83 0.34 3.26 0.57
N GLY A 84 1.13 2.18 0.51
CA GLY A 84 2.56 2.18 0.77
C GLY A 84 3.33 1.49 -0.35
N PHE A 85 4.11 0.44 -0.04
CA PHE A 85 4.95 -0.25 -1.00
C PHE A 85 4.17 -0.87 -2.16
N LEU A 86 4.64 -0.57 -3.38
CA LEU A 86 4.13 -1.12 -4.63
C LEU A 86 5.24 -1.87 -5.37
N GLY A 87 4.92 -3.04 -5.88
CA GLY A 87 5.85 -3.91 -6.60
C GLY A 87 6.05 -3.53 -8.07
N SER A 88 5.11 -2.81 -8.67
CA SER A 88 5.15 -2.48 -10.10
C SER A 88 4.31 -1.25 -10.45
N ALA A 89 4.62 -0.61 -11.59
CA ALA A 89 3.83 0.50 -12.12
C ALA A 89 2.37 0.10 -12.46
N GLY A 90 2.13 -1.15 -12.81
CA GLY A 90 0.79 -1.67 -13.05
C GLY A 90 -0.13 -1.62 -11.83
N GLN A 91 0.43 -1.78 -10.63
CA GLN A 91 -0.34 -1.70 -9.39
C GLN A 91 -0.88 -0.29 -9.14
N ILE A 92 -0.20 0.76 -9.62
CA ILE A 92 -0.68 2.14 -9.49
C ILE A 92 -2.02 2.32 -10.21
N GLY A 93 -2.16 1.78 -11.43
CA GLY A 93 -3.43 1.81 -12.14
C GLY A 93 -4.57 1.14 -11.35
N LEU A 94 -4.29 0.00 -10.69
CA LEU A 94 -5.28 -0.68 -9.85
C LEU A 94 -5.64 0.15 -8.60
N ILE A 95 -4.71 0.91 -8.03
CA ILE A 95 -4.99 1.81 -6.91
C ILE A 95 -5.84 3.00 -7.37
N GLU A 96 -5.56 3.56 -8.54
CA GLU A 96 -6.38 4.62 -9.13
C GLU A 96 -7.81 4.13 -9.39
N ASP A 97 -7.98 2.87 -9.86
CA ASP A 97 -9.29 2.23 -9.98
C ASP A 97 -9.95 2.05 -8.61
N PHE A 98 -9.18 1.64 -7.61
CA PHE A 98 -9.65 1.51 -6.24
C PHE A 98 -10.13 2.86 -5.67
N TYR A 99 -9.41 3.95 -5.93
CA TYR A 99 -9.85 5.30 -5.54
C TYR A 99 -11.16 5.66 -6.23
N ARG A 100 -11.29 5.45 -7.53
CA ARG A 100 -12.55 5.71 -8.27
C ARG A 100 -13.74 4.95 -7.68
N GLN A 101 -13.50 3.73 -7.20
CA GLN A 101 -14.54 2.84 -6.68
C GLN A 101 -14.92 3.14 -5.22
N PHE A 102 -13.94 3.46 -4.37
CA PHE A 102 -14.13 3.50 -2.91
C PHE A 102 -13.98 4.88 -2.27
N ARG A 103 -13.34 5.84 -2.95
CA ARG A 103 -13.23 7.20 -2.42
C ARG A 103 -14.59 7.88 -2.43
N ARG A 104 -15.03 8.37 -1.28
CA ARG A 104 -16.26 9.11 -1.06
C ARG A 104 -15.94 10.46 -0.44
N GLU A 105 -16.91 11.36 -0.36
CA GLU A 105 -16.79 12.57 0.44
C GLU A 105 -16.43 12.21 1.89
N GLY A 106 -15.36 12.79 2.41
CA GLY A 106 -14.82 12.52 3.74
C GLY A 106 -13.88 11.31 3.83
N THR A 107 -13.65 10.53 2.76
CA THR A 107 -12.61 9.49 2.76
C THR A 107 -11.23 10.14 2.68
N LEU A 108 -10.38 9.93 3.69
CA LEU A 108 -8.99 10.38 3.71
C LEU A 108 -8.12 9.47 2.85
N VAL A 109 -7.36 10.03 1.92
CA VAL A 109 -6.36 9.30 1.12
C VAL A 109 -4.96 9.66 1.59
N LEU A 110 -4.21 8.66 2.07
CA LEU A 110 -2.82 8.78 2.47
C LEU A 110 -1.95 7.94 1.55
N VAL A 111 -0.91 8.56 0.99
CA VAL A 111 0.11 7.88 0.17
C VAL A 111 1.46 8.00 0.86
N ASP A 112 2.05 6.86 1.18
CA ASP A 112 3.46 6.75 1.53
C ASP A 112 4.22 6.36 0.25
N PRO A 113 4.91 7.31 -0.41
CA PRO A 113 5.62 7.04 -1.64
C PRO A 113 6.95 6.33 -1.36
N VAL A 114 6.86 5.09 -0.89
CA VAL A 114 8.00 4.24 -0.52
C VAL A 114 8.80 3.88 -1.76
N MET A 115 9.88 4.61 -2.04
CA MET A 115 10.72 4.41 -3.23
C MET A 115 12.13 3.91 -2.93
N GLY A 116 12.57 3.99 -1.67
CA GLY A 116 13.91 3.60 -1.29
C GLY A 116 14.19 3.83 0.19
N ASP A 117 15.41 3.50 0.61
CA ASP A 117 15.87 3.68 1.99
C ASP A 117 17.38 3.99 2.01
N HIS A 118 17.86 4.64 3.08
CA HIS A 118 19.28 5.03 3.26
C HIS A 118 19.88 5.75 2.03
N GLY A 119 19.10 6.61 1.37
CA GLY A 119 19.55 7.39 0.21
C GLY A 119 19.66 6.58 -1.09
N LYS A 120 19.10 5.38 -1.15
CA LYS A 120 19.14 4.51 -2.34
C LYS A 120 17.74 4.02 -2.71
N PRO A 121 17.36 4.06 -4.00
CA PRO A 121 16.11 3.48 -4.45
C PRO A 121 16.15 1.95 -4.30
N TYR A 122 14.99 1.34 -4.06
CA TYR A 122 14.85 -0.11 -4.09
C TYR A 122 15.06 -0.64 -5.52
N ARG A 123 15.55 -1.87 -5.65
CA ARG A 123 15.82 -2.50 -6.95
C ARG A 123 14.58 -2.67 -7.84
N THR A 124 13.41 -2.67 -7.25
CA THR A 124 12.12 -2.76 -7.95
C THR A 124 11.67 -1.41 -8.53
N TYR A 125 12.33 -0.30 -8.15
CA TYR A 125 11.93 1.04 -8.59
C TYR A 125 12.60 1.42 -9.90
N THR A 126 11.79 1.53 -10.94
CA THR A 126 12.17 2.05 -12.26
C THR A 126 11.82 3.55 -12.37
N PRO A 127 12.42 4.30 -13.30
CA PRO A 127 12.03 5.70 -13.56
C PRO A 127 10.54 5.84 -13.87
N GLU A 128 9.94 4.86 -14.55
CA GLU A 128 8.50 4.82 -14.82
C GLU A 128 7.68 4.73 -13.52
N LEU A 129 8.04 3.79 -12.65
CA LEU A 129 7.37 3.63 -11.35
C LEU A 129 7.49 4.90 -10.50
N CYS A 130 8.67 5.55 -10.49
CA CYS A 130 8.87 6.83 -9.79
C CYS A 130 7.96 7.93 -10.34
N GLY A 131 7.83 8.05 -11.67
CA GLY A 131 6.92 9.01 -12.31
C GLY A 131 5.47 8.77 -11.90
N ARG A 132 5.00 7.53 -12.05
CA ARG A 132 3.64 7.14 -11.69
C ARG A 132 3.35 7.30 -10.20
N MET A 133 4.35 7.11 -9.32
CA MET A 133 4.20 7.32 -7.88
C MET A 133 3.96 8.81 -7.55
N ARG A 134 4.59 9.74 -8.29
CA ARG A 134 4.31 11.18 -8.15
C ARG A 134 2.86 11.50 -8.51
N ASP A 135 2.34 10.92 -9.60
CA ASP A 135 0.96 11.11 -10.03
C ASP A 135 -0.03 10.56 -8.99
N LEU A 136 0.30 9.43 -8.38
CA LEU A 136 -0.49 8.85 -7.30
C LEU A 136 -0.45 9.75 -6.04
N ALA A 137 0.74 10.22 -5.65
CA ALA A 137 0.91 11.11 -4.50
C ALA A 137 0.16 12.43 -4.67
N ALA A 138 0.07 12.96 -5.90
CA ALA A 138 -0.68 14.18 -6.19
C ALA A 138 -2.20 14.02 -5.97
N GLN A 139 -2.72 12.80 -5.89
CA GLN A 139 -4.14 12.51 -5.61
C GLN A 139 -4.44 12.35 -4.10
N ALA A 140 -3.40 12.34 -3.26
CA ALA A 140 -3.52 12.14 -1.83
C ALA A 140 -3.92 13.42 -1.08
N ASP A 141 -4.63 13.25 0.04
CA ASP A 141 -4.87 14.32 1.00
C ASP A 141 -3.66 14.50 1.95
N VAL A 142 -2.92 13.40 2.17
CA VAL A 142 -1.71 13.35 3.01
C VAL A 142 -0.65 12.48 2.33
N ILE A 143 0.61 12.95 2.34
CA ILE A 143 1.76 12.16 1.91
C ILE A 143 2.79 12.07 3.04
N THR A 144 3.49 10.93 3.13
CA THR A 144 4.52 10.68 4.15
C THR A 144 5.87 10.28 3.52
N PRO A 145 6.46 11.14 2.65
CA PRO A 145 7.67 10.78 1.94
C PRO A 145 8.88 10.75 2.87
N ASN A 146 9.76 9.76 2.69
CA ASN A 146 11.09 9.77 3.27
C ASN A 146 12.09 10.57 2.39
N PRO A 147 13.36 10.85 2.83
CA PRO A 147 14.30 11.64 2.03
C PRO A 147 14.56 11.11 0.63
N VAL A 148 14.47 9.79 0.37
CA VAL A 148 14.68 9.21 -0.96
C VAL A 148 13.49 9.54 -1.88
N SER A 149 12.31 9.67 -1.32
CA SER A 149 11.08 9.98 -2.08
C SER A 149 11.02 11.43 -2.57
N TYR A 150 11.92 12.31 -2.09
CA TYR A 150 12.02 13.72 -2.53
C TYR A 150 12.97 13.91 -3.72
N THR A 151 13.83 12.96 -4.04
CA THR A 151 14.81 13.05 -5.13
C THR A 151 14.32 12.37 -6.40
#